data_51d323e7ed816393c0ce68eba29ed973
#
_entry.id   51d323e7ed816393c0ce68eba29ed973
#
_cell.length_a   1.000
_cell.length_b   1.000
_cell.length_c   1.000
_cell.angle_alpha   90.00
_cell.angle_beta   90.00
_cell.angle_gamma   90.00
#
_symmetry.space_group_name_H-M   'P 1'
#
loop_
_entity.id
_entity.type
_entity.pdbx_description
1 polymer ?
#
loop_
_entity_poly.entity_id
_entity_poly.type
_entity_poly.pdbx_seq_one_letter_code
_entity_poly.pdbx_strand_id
1 'polypeptide(L)'
;MMYMLDTNTVSDIVRKDIGVLKQLKSISPNNICISGITAAEIIYGLEKRQSTKLNQIMFPFLEAVTIYDWHYSVACCHGKLRAQMEKQGFIMGTLDLMIAAHALTENCTLVTSDKAFNMVPELIIQNWRESI
;
A
#
# COMPACT_ATOMS: atom_id res chain seq x y z
N MET A 1 3.11 -7.12 -14.33
CA MET A 1 3.62 -6.59 -13.06
C MET A 1 2.48 -6.10 -12.20
N MET A 2 2.51 -6.44 -10.92
CA MET A 2 1.48 -6.02 -9.98
C MET A 2 2.03 -4.90 -9.09
N TYR A 3 1.25 -3.83 -8.94
CA TYR A 3 1.59 -2.69 -8.11
C TYR A 3 0.70 -2.68 -6.87
N MET A 4 1.31 -2.76 -5.70
CA MET A 4 0.60 -2.65 -4.44
C MET A 4 0.74 -1.22 -3.92
N LEU A 5 -0.38 -0.52 -3.74
CA LEU A 5 -0.37 0.84 -3.22
C LEU A 5 -0.39 0.82 -1.69
N ASP A 6 0.47 1.60 -1.05
CA ASP A 6 0.37 1.79 0.40
C ASP A 6 -0.78 2.75 0.73
N THR A 7 -1.08 2.88 2.02
CA THR A 7 -2.21 3.70 2.47
C THR A 7 -2.07 5.17 2.08
N ASN A 8 -0.85 5.72 2.17
CA ASN A 8 -0.61 7.12 1.81
C ASN A 8 -0.79 7.36 0.31
N THR A 9 -0.38 6.43 -0.53
CA THR A 9 -0.57 6.54 -1.98
C THR A 9 -2.06 6.50 -2.33
N VAL A 10 -2.84 5.66 -1.66
CA VAL A 10 -4.30 5.65 -1.84
C VAL A 10 -4.89 7.00 -1.41
N SER A 11 -4.43 7.57 -0.30
CA SER A 11 -4.87 8.91 0.14
C SER A 11 -4.53 9.99 -0.88
N ASP A 12 -3.43 9.84 -1.61
CA ASP A 12 -3.05 10.78 -2.67
C ASP A 12 -4.04 10.80 -3.83
N ILE A 13 -4.79 9.72 -4.04
CA ILE A 13 -5.87 9.69 -5.04
C ILE A 13 -6.95 10.70 -4.65
N VAL A 14 -7.32 10.74 -3.37
CA VAL A 14 -8.32 11.69 -2.85
C VAL A 14 -7.82 13.12 -2.95
N ARG A 15 -6.54 13.33 -2.64
CA ARG A 15 -5.91 14.65 -2.74
C ARG A 15 -5.64 15.08 -4.17
N LYS A 16 -5.91 14.21 -5.14
CA LYS A 16 -5.71 14.46 -6.57
C LYS A 16 -4.26 14.78 -6.92
N ASP A 17 -3.32 14.05 -6.30
CA ASP A 17 -1.92 14.16 -6.70
C ASP A 17 -1.77 13.84 -8.18
N ILE A 18 -1.18 14.76 -8.93
CA ILE A 18 -1.10 14.66 -10.39
C ILE A 18 -0.31 13.42 -10.83
N GLY A 19 0.81 13.15 -10.18
CA GLY A 19 1.65 12.01 -10.52
C GLY A 19 0.95 10.69 -10.27
N VAL A 20 0.28 10.56 -9.13
CA VAL A 20 -0.48 9.35 -8.77
C VAL A 20 -1.62 9.12 -9.75
N LEU A 21 -2.40 10.15 -10.04
CA LEU A 21 -3.53 10.05 -10.98
C LEU A 21 -3.06 9.69 -12.39
N LYS A 22 -1.95 10.26 -12.84
CA LYS A 22 -1.36 9.97 -14.15
C LYS A 22 -0.98 8.49 -14.26
N GLN A 23 -0.32 7.95 -13.25
CA GLN A 23 0.07 6.55 -13.23
C GLN A 23 -1.15 5.62 -13.19
N LEU A 24 -2.15 5.95 -12.38
CA LEU A 24 -3.38 5.15 -12.32
C LEU A 24 -4.09 5.06 -13.66
N LYS A 25 -4.10 6.16 -14.43
CA LYS A 25 -4.72 6.16 -15.76
C LYS A 25 -3.96 5.33 -16.77
N SER A 26 -2.65 5.18 -16.59
CA SER A 26 -1.79 4.46 -17.54
C SER A 26 -1.70 2.96 -17.24
N ILE A 27 -2.17 2.50 -16.08
CA ILE A 27 -2.05 1.11 -15.64
C ILE A 27 -3.44 0.50 -15.53
N SER A 28 -3.59 -0.72 -16.06
CA SER A 28 -4.86 -1.45 -15.93
C SER A 28 -5.18 -1.69 -14.46
N PRO A 29 -6.45 -1.49 -14.02
CA PRO A 29 -6.85 -1.81 -12.64
C PRO A 29 -6.51 -3.24 -12.22
N ASN A 30 -6.46 -4.18 -13.16
CA ASN A 30 -6.07 -5.57 -12.88
C ASN A 30 -4.62 -5.70 -12.42
N ASN A 31 -3.79 -4.69 -12.66
CA ASN A 31 -2.39 -4.66 -12.25
C ASN A 31 -2.16 -3.82 -11.01
N ILE A 32 -3.23 -3.37 -10.37
CA ILE A 32 -3.18 -2.58 -9.14
C ILE A 32 -3.84 -3.38 -8.01
N CYS A 33 -3.19 -3.41 -6.87
CA CYS A 33 -3.70 -4.08 -5.69
C CYS A 33 -3.43 -3.28 -4.43
N ILE A 34 -4.08 -3.68 -3.37
CA ILE A 34 -3.78 -3.21 -2.02
C ILE A 34 -3.78 -4.40 -1.07
N SER A 35 -3.06 -4.27 0.03
CA SER A 35 -3.11 -5.21 1.14
C SER A 35 -4.47 -5.10 1.85
N GLY A 36 -4.94 -6.19 2.42
CA GLY A 36 -6.08 -6.15 3.36
C GLY A 36 -5.84 -5.20 4.53
N ILE A 37 -4.58 -5.00 4.93
CA ILE A 37 -4.21 -4.02 5.95
C ILE A 37 -4.54 -2.60 5.48
N THR A 38 -4.16 -2.27 4.26
CA THR A 38 -4.49 -0.97 3.66
C THR A 38 -5.99 -0.78 3.53
N ALA A 39 -6.72 -1.83 3.10
CA ALA A 39 -8.18 -1.79 3.02
C ALA A 39 -8.78 -1.48 4.38
N ALA A 40 -8.30 -2.11 5.45
CA ALA A 40 -8.78 -1.86 6.81
C ALA A 40 -8.57 -0.40 7.23
N GLU A 41 -7.41 0.17 6.93
CA GLU A 41 -7.13 1.57 7.24
C GLU A 41 -8.04 2.53 6.47
N ILE A 42 -8.27 2.24 5.18
CA ILE A 42 -9.16 3.04 4.33
C ILE A 42 -10.59 2.99 4.87
N ILE A 43 -11.12 1.80 5.12
CA ILE A 43 -12.48 1.60 5.62
C ILE A 43 -12.66 2.30 6.98
N TYR A 44 -11.68 2.18 7.87
CA TYR A 44 -11.71 2.91 9.14
C TYR A 44 -11.84 4.41 8.91
N GLY A 45 -11.04 4.97 8.00
CA GLY A 45 -11.10 6.40 7.68
C GLY A 45 -12.46 6.83 7.12
N LEU A 46 -13.06 6.00 6.25
CA LEU A 46 -14.38 6.28 5.70
C LEU A 46 -15.46 6.25 6.78
N GLU A 47 -15.43 5.27 7.66
CA GLU A 47 -16.38 5.14 8.77
C GLU A 47 -16.26 6.31 9.75
N LYS A 48 -15.04 6.70 10.06
CA LYS A 48 -14.77 7.81 10.99
C LYS A 48 -15.27 9.15 10.45
N ARG A 49 -15.06 9.42 9.15
CA ARG A 49 -15.33 10.73 8.57
C ARG A 49 -16.78 10.91 8.10
N GLN A 50 -17.49 9.84 7.76
CA GLN A 50 -18.86 9.88 7.27
C GLN A 50 -19.05 10.90 6.15
N SER A 51 -18.10 10.97 5.22
CA SER A 51 -18.12 11.92 4.11
C SER A 51 -18.69 11.26 2.86
N THR A 52 -19.81 11.75 2.37
CA THR A 52 -20.43 11.26 1.13
C THR A 52 -19.47 11.41 -0.05
N LYS A 53 -18.80 12.56 -0.14
CA LYS A 53 -17.84 12.83 -1.21
C LYS A 53 -16.68 11.84 -1.20
N LEU A 54 -16.13 11.57 -0.03
CA LEU A 54 -15.01 10.65 0.11
C LEU A 54 -15.44 9.22 -0.23
N ASN A 55 -16.62 8.80 0.21
CA ASN A 55 -17.18 7.50 -0.11
C ASN A 55 -17.36 7.32 -1.62
N GLN A 56 -17.82 8.35 -2.32
CA GLN A 56 -18.02 8.32 -3.77
C GLN A 56 -16.71 8.13 -4.55
N ILE A 57 -15.58 8.55 -3.97
CA ILE A 57 -14.25 8.37 -4.58
C ILE A 57 -13.70 6.99 -4.23
N MET A 58 -13.77 6.60 -2.97
CA MET A 58 -13.06 5.42 -2.46
C MET A 58 -13.75 4.09 -2.76
N PHE A 59 -15.07 4.00 -2.67
CA PHE A 59 -15.74 2.72 -2.91
C PHE A 59 -15.56 2.20 -4.34
N PRO A 60 -15.67 3.03 -5.39
CA PRO A 60 -15.36 2.56 -6.75
C PRO A 60 -13.91 2.09 -6.89
N PHE A 61 -12.96 2.75 -6.24
CA PHE A 61 -11.56 2.32 -6.23
C PHE A 61 -11.42 0.94 -5.59
N LEU A 62 -12.01 0.75 -4.40
CA LEU A 62 -11.93 -0.52 -3.68
C LEU A 62 -12.56 -1.68 -4.47
N GLU A 63 -13.62 -1.39 -5.24
CA GLU A 63 -14.26 -2.41 -6.09
C GLU A 63 -13.44 -2.75 -7.33
N ALA A 64 -12.65 -1.80 -7.83
CA ALA A 64 -11.91 -1.96 -9.08
C ALA A 64 -10.59 -2.69 -8.93
N VAL A 65 -9.95 -2.59 -7.77
CA VAL A 65 -8.61 -3.15 -7.55
C VAL A 65 -8.65 -4.49 -6.85
N THR A 66 -7.58 -5.27 -6.97
CA THR A 66 -7.43 -6.51 -6.21
C THR A 66 -7.09 -6.18 -4.76
N ILE A 67 -7.81 -6.79 -3.83
CA ILE A 67 -7.49 -6.69 -2.40
C ILE A 67 -6.96 -8.05 -1.96
N TYR A 68 -5.68 -8.12 -1.59
CA TYR A 68 -5.08 -9.37 -1.13
C TYR A 68 -5.38 -9.60 0.34
N ASP A 69 -5.93 -10.76 0.64
CA ASP A 69 -6.19 -11.18 2.00
C ASP A 69 -4.89 -11.43 2.76
N TRP A 70 -4.91 -11.15 4.05
CA TRP A 70 -3.80 -11.51 4.94
C TRP A 70 -3.89 -13.00 5.24
N HIS A 71 -2.95 -13.79 4.71
CA HIS A 71 -2.94 -15.23 4.89
C HIS A 71 -1.67 -15.70 5.59
N TYR A 72 -1.59 -16.99 5.87
CA TYR A 72 -0.52 -17.55 6.69
C TYR A 72 0.89 -17.26 6.13
N SER A 73 1.07 -17.40 4.82
CA SER A 73 2.39 -17.11 4.21
C SER A 73 2.83 -15.68 4.42
N VAL A 74 1.90 -14.72 4.41
CA VAL A 74 2.21 -13.31 4.70
C VAL A 74 2.64 -13.15 6.15
N ALA A 75 1.95 -13.84 7.07
CA ALA A 75 2.32 -13.81 8.49
C ALA A 75 3.73 -14.34 8.71
N CYS A 76 4.10 -15.42 8.04
CA CYS A 76 5.45 -15.97 8.10
C CYS A 76 6.50 -15.00 7.57
N CYS A 77 6.24 -14.37 6.43
CA CYS A 77 7.13 -13.36 5.85
C CYS A 77 7.28 -12.17 6.81
N HIS A 78 6.17 -11.69 7.35
CA HIS A 78 6.19 -10.57 8.30
C HIS A 78 7.02 -10.88 9.54
N GLY A 79 6.84 -12.05 10.13
CA GLY A 79 7.58 -12.44 11.33
C GLY A 79 9.09 -12.52 11.09
N LYS A 80 9.50 -13.12 9.98
CA LYS A 80 10.92 -13.21 9.61
C LYS A 80 11.50 -11.84 9.33
N LEU A 81 10.81 -11.02 8.55
CA LEU A 81 11.26 -9.69 8.18
C LEU A 81 11.43 -8.80 9.41
N ARG A 82 10.43 -8.81 10.28
CA ARG A 82 10.46 -8.00 11.51
C ARG A 82 11.61 -8.40 12.41
N ALA A 83 11.80 -9.69 12.66
CA ALA A 83 12.88 -10.18 13.50
C ALA A 83 14.25 -9.82 12.92
N GLN A 84 14.41 -9.94 11.61
CA GLN A 84 15.66 -9.60 10.92
C GLN A 84 15.96 -8.10 11.01
N MET A 85 14.96 -7.25 10.76
CA MET A 85 15.14 -5.81 10.80
C MET A 85 15.42 -5.29 12.21
N GLU A 86 14.72 -5.79 13.23
CA GLU A 86 14.97 -5.44 14.62
C GLU A 86 16.39 -5.83 15.04
N LYS A 87 16.85 -6.99 14.61
CA LYS A 87 18.20 -7.47 14.88
C LYS A 87 19.28 -6.55 14.29
N GLN A 88 18.98 -5.91 13.17
CA GLN A 88 19.87 -4.95 12.52
C GLN A 88 19.68 -3.52 13.03
N GLY A 89 18.79 -3.31 14.00
CA GLY A 89 18.54 -2.00 14.58
C GLY A 89 17.57 -1.12 13.78
N PHE A 90 16.89 -1.68 12.78
CA PHE A 90 15.89 -0.93 12.00
C PHE A 90 14.52 -1.06 12.64
N ILE A 91 13.90 0.07 12.95
CA ILE A 91 12.57 0.13 13.52
C ILE A 91 11.63 0.78 12.51
N MET A 92 10.53 0.09 12.24
CA MET A 92 9.52 0.54 11.29
C MET A 92 8.14 0.43 11.92
N GLY A 93 7.21 1.28 11.52
CA GLY A 93 5.83 1.19 12.02
C GLY A 93 5.24 -0.19 11.72
N THR A 94 4.46 -0.72 12.66
CA THR A 94 3.94 -2.09 12.57
C THR A 94 3.11 -2.31 11.31
N LEU A 95 2.16 -1.40 11.01
CA LEU A 95 1.30 -1.53 9.84
C LEU A 95 2.10 -1.42 8.54
N ASP A 96 3.08 -0.51 8.48
CA ASP A 96 3.94 -0.35 7.31
C ASP A 96 4.76 -1.60 7.06
N LEU A 97 5.28 -2.21 8.12
CA LEU A 97 6.05 -3.45 8.01
C LEU A 97 5.17 -4.61 7.52
N MET A 98 3.91 -4.65 7.96
CA MET A 98 2.94 -5.63 7.48
C MET A 98 2.67 -5.45 5.97
N ILE A 99 2.50 -4.21 5.53
CA ILE A 99 2.30 -3.91 4.09
C ILE A 99 3.54 -4.32 3.29
N ALA A 100 4.73 -4.02 3.78
CA ALA A 100 5.98 -4.41 3.11
C ALA A 100 6.09 -5.93 2.97
N ALA A 101 5.82 -6.68 4.03
CA ALA A 101 5.82 -8.14 4.01
C ALA A 101 4.79 -8.69 3.03
N HIS A 102 3.63 -8.06 2.94
CA HIS A 102 2.58 -8.45 2.01
C HIS A 102 3.02 -8.27 0.55
N ALA A 103 3.63 -7.11 0.26
CA ALA A 103 4.16 -6.85 -1.09
C ALA A 103 5.23 -7.87 -1.48
N LEU A 104 6.13 -8.21 -0.56
CA LEU A 104 7.15 -9.25 -0.81
C LEU A 104 6.52 -10.61 -1.07
N THR A 105 5.54 -11.01 -0.26
CA THR A 105 4.88 -12.30 -0.39
C THR A 105 4.16 -12.45 -1.73
N GLU A 106 3.47 -11.39 -2.16
CA GLU A 106 2.71 -11.38 -3.42
C GLU A 106 3.56 -10.96 -4.62
N ASN A 107 4.85 -10.75 -4.41
CA ASN A 107 5.81 -10.37 -5.46
C ASN A 107 5.37 -9.09 -6.20
N CYS A 108 4.94 -8.09 -5.44
CA CYS A 108 4.49 -6.81 -5.97
C CYS A 108 5.57 -5.74 -5.85
N THR A 109 5.53 -4.78 -6.77
CA THR A 109 6.20 -3.50 -6.56
C THR A 109 5.35 -2.69 -5.58
N LEU A 110 5.94 -2.21 -4.49
CA LEU A 110 5.24 -1.36 -3.54
C LEU A 110 5.29 0.09 -4.02
N VAL A 111 4.13 0.72 -4.13
CA VAL A 111 4.04 2.13 -4.50
C VAL A 111 3.89 2.94 -3.22
N THR A 112 4.90 3.71 -2.89
CA THR A 112 4.97 4.51 -1.66
C THR A 112 5.85 5.72 -1.86
N SER A 113 5.56 6.81 -1.15
CA SER A 113 6.41 7.98 -1.05
C SER A 113 7.22 8.00 0.25
N ASP A 114 7.02 7.02 1.13
CA ASP A 114 7.71 6.96 2.42
C ASP A 114 9.07 6.27 2.27
N LYS A 115 10.12 7.03 2.54
CA LYS A 115 11.51 6.58 2.41
C LYS A 115 11.86 5.46 3.40
N ALA A 116 11.10 5.29 4.48
CA ALA A 116 11.35 4.23 5.45
C ALA A 116 11.31 2.84 4.79
N PHE A 117 10.52 2.66 3.75
CA PHE A 117 10.44 1.39 3.03
C PHE A 117 11.74 1.03 2.30
N ASN A 118 12.64 1.99 2.08
CA ASN A 118 13.95 1.70 1.47
C ASN A 118 14.82 0.81 2.36
N MET A 119 14.50 0.71 3.66
CA MET A 119 15.23 -0.17 4.59
C MET A 119 14.84 -1.64 4.46
N VAL A 120 13.75 -1.94 3.77
CA VAL A 120 13.25 -3.32 3.65
C VAL A 120 14.03 -4.06 2.57
N PRO A 121 14.74 -5.16 2.93
CA PRO A 121 15.52 -5.91 1.94
C PRO A 121 14.64 -6.49 0.82
N GLU A 122 15.14 -6.44 -0.40
CA GLU A 122 14.54 -7.05 -1.59
C GLU A 122 13.20 -6.43 -2.03
N LEU A 123 12.70 -5.43 -1.33
CA LEU A 123 11.46 -4.75 -1.71
C LEU A 123 11.72 -3.78 -2.85
N ILE A 124 10.96 -3.94 -3.94
CA ILE A 124 11.01 -3.02 -5.07
C ILE A 124 9.97 -1.92 -4.82
N ILE A 125 10.42 -0.67 -4.91
CA ILE A 125 9.61 0.50 -4.55
C ILE A 125 9.53 1.45 -5.75
N GLN A 126 8.35 2.04 -5.94
CA GLN A 126 8.16 3.18 -6.84
C GLN A 126 7.44 4.28 -6.08
N ASN A 127 7.80 5.51 -6.36
CA ASN A 127 7.11 6.69 -5.86
C ASN A 127 6.39 7.35 -7.04
N TRP A 128 5.06 7.41 -6.95
CA TRP A 128 4.23 7.98 -8.02
C TRP A 128 3.89 9.45 -7.82
N ARG A 129 4.24 10.02 -6.65
CA ARG A 129 3.98 11.44 -6.41
C ARG A 129 4.73 12.32 -7.42
N GLU A 130 4.08 13.42 -7.77
CA GLU A 130 4.72 14.45 -8.58
C GLU A 130 5.92 15.00 -7.82
N SER A 131 7.10 14.95 -8.45
CA SER A 131 8.29 15.63 -7.94
C SER A 131 8.32 17.05 -8.49
N ILE A 132 8.44 18.00 -7.60
CA ILE A 132 8.55 19.40 -7.97
C ILE A 132 10.03 19.78 -8.03
#